data_0545333554b6727fd90d346980d7832f
#
_entry.id   0545333554b6727fd90d346980d7832f
#
_cell.length_a   1.000
_cell.length_b   1.000
_cell.length_c   1.000
_cell.angle_alpha   90.00
_cell.angle_beta   90.00
_cell.angle_gamma   90.00
#
_symmetry.space_group_name_H-M   'P 1'
#
loop_
_entity.id
_entity.type
_entity.pdbx_description
1 polymer ?
#
loop_
_entity_poly.entity_id
_entity_poly.type
_entity_poly.pdbx_seq_one_letter_code
_entity_poly.pdbx_strand_id
1 'polypeptide(L)'
;MYILLSRLRLREYLDRVDELMLIEEVTLDEYLDMQFTPALSARFPEQSRTEREKQRSQIEAATLPGDALWLWRVSGTEFSDGVRFERGGLAMKREGKIVRAWLGWQVY
;
A
#
# COMPACT_ATOMS: atom_id res chain seq x y z
N MET A 1 15.91 9.94 -6.76
CA MET A 1 14.56 9.59 -7.29
C MET A 1 13.54 10.56 -6.71
N TYR A 2 12.73 11.14 -7.57
CA TYR A 2 11.72 12.09 -7.15
C TYR A 2 10.37 11.37 -6.98
N ILE A 3 9.90 11.25 -5.75
CA ILE A 3 8.61 10.62 -5.46
C ILE A 3 7.59 11.72 -5.20
N LEU A 4 6.57 11.78 -6.03
CA LEU A 4 5.43 12.67 -5.80
C LEU A 4 4.49 12.02 -4.80
N LEU A 5 4.03 12.78 -3.80
CA LEU A 5 3.07 12.28 -2.80
C LEU A 5 1.80 11.70 -3.43
N SER A 6 1.40 12.22 -4.57
CA SER A 6 0.26 11.71 -5.32
C SER A 6 0.43 10.24 -5.74
N ARG A 7 1.67 9.75 -5.84
CA ARG A 7 1.96 8.35 -6.18
C ARG A 7 1.83 7.41 -4.98
N LEU A 8 1.74 7.94 -3.78
CA LEU A 8 1.51 7.15 -2.56
C LEU A 8 0.02 6.96 -2.28
N ARG A 9 -0.83 7.51 -3.12
CA ARG A 9 -2.28 7.43 -2.97
C ARG A 9 -2.75 5.98 -3.06
N LEU A 10 -3.55 5.56 -2.09
CA LEU A 10 -4.15 4.22 -2.12
C LEU A 10 -5.19 4.13 -3.22
N ARG A 11 -5.10 3.06 -4.00
CA ARG A 11 -6.07 2.73 -5.05
C ARG A 11 -6.54 1.30 -4.86
N GLU A 12 -7.81 1.05 -5.05
CA GLU A 12 -8.33 -0.31 -4.96
C GLU A 12 -7.71 -1.20 -6.04
N TYR A 13 -7.30 -2.42 -5.64
CA TYR A 13 -6.52 -3.31 -6.50
C TYR A 13 -6.85 -4.79 -6.25
N LEU A 14 -8.04 -5.07 -5.72
CA LEU A 14 -8.44 -6.41 -5.26
C LEU A 14 -8.28 -7.49 -6.32
N ASP A 15 -8.69 -7.23 -7.56
CA ASP A 15 -8.71 -8.22 -8.62
C ASP A 15 -7.32 -8.72 -9.04
N ARG A 16 -6.26 -8.10 -8.56
CA ARG A 16 -4.88 -8.39 -8.98
C ARG A 16 -3.97 -8.84 -7.84
N VAL A 17 -4.51 -8.99 -6.64
CA VAL A 17 -3.73 -9.42 -5.47
C VAL A 17 -4.18 -10.79 -5.04
N ASP A 18 -3.24 -11.73 -4.92
CA ASP A 18 -3.51 -13.07 -4.44
C ASP A 18 -2.62 -13.42 -3.23
N GLU A 19 -2.88 -14.56 -2.62
CA GLU A 19 -2.17 -15.02 -1.42
C GLU A 19 -0.66 -15.13 -1.60
N LEU A 20 -0.20 -15.45 -2.81
CA LEU A 20 1.23 -15.61 -3.08
C LEU A 20 1.98 -14.29 -3.05
N MET A 21 1.29 -13.17 -3.17
CA MET A 21 1.87 -11.83 -3.12
C MET A 21 2.03 -11.32 -1.70
N LEU A 22 1.36 -11.94 -0.72
CA LEU A 22 1.41 -11.49 0.68
C LEU A 22 2.79 -11.78 1.27
N ILE A 23 3.33 -10.79 1.99
CA ILE A 23 4.67 -10.87 2.58
C ILE A 23 4.57 -11.10 4.08
N GLU A 24 3.90 -10.18 4.78
CA GLU A 24 3.80 -10.21 6.24
C GLU A 24 2.56 -9.48 6.72
N GLU A 25 2.06 -9.88 7.87
CA GLU A 25 1.00 -9.17 8.55
C GLU A 25 1.57 -7.90 9.18
N VAL A 26 0.85 -6.80 9.02
CA VAL A 26 1.27 -5.49 9.53
C VAL A 26 0.10 -4.81 10.23
N THR A 27 0.42 -3.86 11.11
CA THR A 27 -0.58 -2.95 11.63
C THR A 27 -0.75 -1.77 10.68
N LEU A 28 -1.85 -1.05 10.81
CA LEU A 28 -2.08 0.16 10.02
C LEU A 28 -0.97 1.18 10.26
N ASP A 29 -0.55 1.37 11.50
CA ASP A 29 0.53 2.31 11.82
C ASP A 29 1.86 1.89 11.19
N GLU A 30 2.20 0.60 11.25
CA GLU A 30 3.39 0.09 10.58
C GLU A 30 3.38 0.37 9.08
N TYR A 31 2.24 0.12 8.43
CA TYR A 31 2.10 0.39 7.01
C TYR A 31 2.26 1.88 6.69
N LEU A 32 1.60 2.74 7.45
CA LEU A 32 1.67 4.18 7.25
C LEU A 32 3.08 4.72 7.50
N ASP A 33 3.79 4.18 8.48
CA ASP A 33 5.18 4.56 8.75
C ASP A 33 6.11 4.17 7.59
N MET A 34 5.84 3.04 6.93
CA MET A 34 6.59 2.61 5.75
C MET A 34 6.36 3.54 4.56
N GLN A 35 5.12 3.99 4.37
CA GLN A 35 4.75 4.87 3.26
C GLN A 35 5.24 6.31 3.49
N PHE A 36 5.08 6.80 4.70
CA PHE A 36 5.40 8.18 5.06
C PHE A 36 6.66 8.20 5.92
N THR A 37 7.80 7.95 5.27
CA THR A 37 9.11 7.90 5.93
C THR A 37 9.45 9.25 6.57
N PRO A 38 10.35 9.28 7.59
CA PRO A 38 10.80 10.53 8.17
C PRO A 38 11.35 11.51 7.14
N ALA A 39 12.09 11.02 6.14
CA ALA A 39 12.64 11.87 5.07
C ALA A 39 11.53 12.51 4.24
N LEU A 40 10.51 11.75 3.86
CA LEU A 40 9.38 12.27 3.09
C LEU A 40 8.57 13.28 3.93
N SER A 41 8.30 12.95 5.19
CA SER A 41 7.55 13.81 6.11
C SER A 41 8.29 15.11 6.41
N ALA A 42 9.61 15.07 6.48
CA ALA A 42 10.42 16.28 6.67
C ALA A 42 10.38 17.18 5.44
N ARG A 43 10.37 16.59 4.25
CA ARG A 43 10.35 17.34 2.99
C ARG A 43 8.98 17.94 2.67
N PHE A 44 7.90 17.21 3.00
CA PHE A 44 6.52 17.62 2.71
C PHE A 44 5.65 17.43 3.95
N PRO A 45 5.85 18.24 5.02
CA PRO A 45 5.23 17.96 6.31
C PRO A 45 3.70 18.04 6.29
N GLU A 46 3.13 19.05 5.66
CA GLU A 46 1.67 19.22 5.64
C GLU A 46 0.99 18.22 4.70
N GLN A 47 1.52 18.04 3.50
CA GLN A 47 0.98 17.09 2.53
C GLN A 47 1.08 15.65 3.05
N SER A 48 2.19 15.31 3.70
CA SER A 48 2.39 13.97 4.29
C SER A 48 1.37 13.70 5.39
N ARG A 49 1.14 14.67 6.27
CA ARG A 49 0.15 14.54 7.34
C ARG A 49 -1.25 14.38 6.77
N THR A 50 -1.63 15.21 5.81
CA THR A 50 -2.95 15.18 5.19
C THR A 50 -3.18 13.85 4.47
N GLU A 51 -2.24 13.39 3.67
CA GLU A 51 -2.37 12.14 2.93
C GLU A 51 -2.36 10.93 3.87
N ARG A 52 -1.52 10.94 4.90
CA ARG A 52 -1.47 9.89 5.92
C ARG A 52 -2.82 9.74 6.61
N GLU A 53 -3.43 10.84 7.05
CA GLU A 53 -4.74 10.82 7.71
C GLU A 53 -5.85 10.38 6.76
N LYS A 54 -5.78 10.77 5.51
CA LYS A 54 -6.73 10.34 4.48
C LYS A 54 -6.66 8.83 4.27
N GLN A 55 -5.47 8.26 4.18
CA GLN A 55 -5.29 6.82 4.03
C GLN A 55 -5.73 6.07 5.29
N ARG A 56 -5.41 6.60 6.47
CA ARG A 56 -5.87 6.04 7.75
C ARG A 56 -7.39 5.94 7.77
N SER A 57 -8.07 7.02 7.47
CA SER A 57 -9.54 7.06 7.47
C SER A 57 -10.13 6.10 6.44
N GLN A 58 -9.53 6.01 5.26
CA GLN A 58 -9.98 5.11 4.21
C GLN A 58 -9.89 3.64 4.63
N ILE A 59 -8.77 3.25 5.24
CA ILE A 59 -8.56 1.87 5.68
C ILE A 59 -9.43 1.56 6.89
N GLU A 60 -9.50 2.45 7.88
CA GLU A 60 -10.34 2.26 9.06
C GLU A 60 -11.82 2.12 8.70
N ALA A 61 -12.30 2.90 7.74
CA ALA A 61 -13.69 2.83 7.30
C ALA A 61 -14.04 1.47 6.68
N ALA A 62 -13.05 0.78 6.11
CA ALA A 62 -13.24 -0.53 5.50
C ALA A 62 -13.03 -1.69 6.48
N THR A 63 -12.44 -1.43 7.66
CA THR A 63 -12.01 -2.44 8.61
C THR A 63 -13.15 -2.86 9.55
N LEU A 64 -13.35 -4.16 9.70
CA LEU A 64 -14.24 -4.74 10.70
C LEU A 64 -13.41 -5.43 11.79
N PRO A 65 -14.00 -5.65 12.99
CA PRO A 65 -13.31 -6.38 14.05
C PRO A 65 -12.84 -7.76 13.57
N GLY A 66 -11.58 -8.08 13.85
CA GLY A 66 -10.98 -9.35 13.44
C GLY A 66 -10.29 -9.31 12.08
N ASP A 67 -10.43 -8.23 11.32
CA ASP A 67 -9.71 -8.09 10.06
C ASP A 67 -8.21 -7.96 10.30
N ALA A 68 -7.42 -8.62 9.45
CA ALA A 68 -5.96 -8.54 9.46
C ALA A 68 -5.46 -7.79 8.22
N LEU A 69 -4.43 -6.97 8.41
CA LEU A 69 -3.80 -6.25 7.32
C LEU A 69 -2.49 -6.93 6.95
N TRP A 70 -2.25 -7.06 5.65
CA TRP A 70 -1.07 -7.71 5.10
C TRP A 70 -0.39 -6.81 4.08
N LEU A 71 0.93 -6.79 4.16
CA LEU A 71 1.75 -6.17 3.12
C LEU A 71 1.82 -7.12 1.93
N TRP A 72 1.64 -6.62 0.72
CA TRP A 72 1.83 -7.41 -0.50
C TRP A 72 2.81 -6.72 -1.44
N ARG A 73 3.48 -7.52 -2.25
CA ARG A 73 4.43 -7.03 -3.24
C ARG A 73 4.51 -8.00 -4.41
N VAL A 74 4.67 -7.44 -5.59
CA VAL A 74 4.95 -8.19 -6.81
C VAL A 74 5.97 -7.42 -7.63
N SER A 75 6.88 -8.14 -8.26
CA SER A 75 7.85 -7.57 -9.19
C SER A 75 7.89 -8.44 -10.44
N GLY A 76 8.27 -7.84 -11.56
CA GLY A 76 8.32 -8.56 -12.82
C GLY A 76 8.77 -7.70 -13.97
N THR A 77 8.52 -8.21 -15.17
CA THR A 77 8.82 -7.54 -16.43
C THR A 77 7.50 -7.32 -17.16
N GLU A 78 7.18 -6.06 -17.45
CA GLU A 78 5.85 -5.71 -17.94
C GLU A 78 5.77 -5.61 -19.47
N PHE A 79 6.85 -5.30 -20.13
CA PHE A 79 6.85 -5.10 -21.58
C PHE A 79 7.86 -6.00 -22.27
N SER A 80 7.70 -6.20 -23.56
CA SER A 80 8.61 -7.00 -24.37
C SER A 80 10.05 -6.46 -24.40
N ASP A 81 10.23 -5.19 -24.05
CA ASP A 81 11.54 -4.57 -23.95
C ASP A 81 12.26 -4.83 -22.62
N GLY A 82 11.63 -5.57 -21.71
CA GLY A 82 12.25 -5.95 -20.45
C GLY A 82 12.18 -4.91 -19.34
N VAL A 83 11.27 -3.95 -19.42
CA VAL A 83 11.10 -2.96 -18.36
C VAL A 83 10.65 -3.64 -17.08
N ARG A 84 11.46 -3.51 -16.02
CA ARG A 84 11.13 -4.06 -14.71
C ARG A 84 10.21 -3.14 -13.94
N PHE A 85 9.31 -3.76 -13.19
CA PHE A 85 8.42 -3.03 -12.29
C PHE A 85 8.40 -3.68 -10.91
N GLU A 86 8.03 -2.88 -9.93
CA GLU A 86 7.68 -3.34 -8.59
C GLU A 86 6.41 -2.62 -8.16
N ARG A 87 5.46 -3.37 -7.62
CA ARG A 87 4.22 -2.83 -7.07
C ARG A 87 4.00 -3.45 -5.71
N GLY A 88 3.34 -2.70 -4.86
CA GLY A 88 2.98 -3.21 -3.56
C GLY A 88 1.90 -2.38 -2.91
N GLY A 89 1.46 -2.82 -1.77
CA GLY A 89 0.43 -2.13 -1.03
C GLY A 89 -0.07 -2.93 0.16
N LEU A 90 -1.33 -2.73 0.44
CA LEU A 90 -2.00 -3.31 1.60
C LEU A 90 -3.11 -4.24 1.15
N ALA A 91 -3.24 -5.38 1.79
CA ALA A 91 -4.37 -6.30 1.62
C ALA A 91 -5.06 -6.50 2.96
N MET A 92 -6.36 -6.70 2.93
CA MET A 92 -7.15 -6.96 4.13
C MET A 92 -7.74 -8.35 4.04
N LYS A 93 -7.45 -9.17 5.06
CA LYS A 93 -7.99 -10.52 5.18
C LYS A 93 -9.10 -10.56 6.23
N ARG A 94 -10.17 -11.22 5.88
CA ARG A 94 -11.31 -11.47 6.76
C ARG A 94 -11.65 -12.95 6.69
N GLU A 95 -11.63 -13.60 7.83
CA GLU A 95 -11.88 -15.04 7.90
C GLU A 95 -10.98 -15.84 6.96
N GLY A 96 -9.71 -15.45 6.89
CA GLY A 96 -8.71 -16.13 6.08
C GLY A 96 -8.72 -15.81 4.58
N LYS A 97 -9.58 -14.90 4.14
CA LYS A 97 -9.71 -14.53 2.72
C LYS A 97 -9.39 -13.06 2.50
N ILE A 98 -8.75 -12.75 1.38
CA ILE A 98 -8.53 -11.37 0.98
C ILE A 98 -9.87 -10.78 0.54
N VAL A 99 -10.33 -9.76 1.25
CA VAL A 99 -11.61 -9.09 0.96
C VAL A 99 -11.41 -7.70 0.36
N ARG A 100 -10.25 -7.09 0.59
CA ARG A 100 -9.88 -5.82 -0.02
C ARG A 100 -8.38 -5.78 -0.25
N ALA A 101 -7.97 -5.01 -1.24
CA ALA A 101 -6.56 -4.74 -1.48
C ALA A 101 -6.41 -3.35 -2.10
N TRP A 102 -5.28 -2.71 -1.80
CA TRP A 102 -4.96 -1.37 -2.32
C TRP A 102 -3.55 -1.37 -2.87
N LEU A 103 -3.39 -0.70 -4.01
CA LEU A 103 -2.08 -0.37 -4.54
C LEU A 103 -1.54 0.83 -3.76
N GLY A 104 -0.42 0.66 -3.10
CA GLY A 104 0.21 1.71 -2.28
C GLY A 104 1.39 2.36 -2.98
N TRP A 105 2.16 1.60 -3.75
CA TRP A 105 3.30 2.14 -4.49
C TRP A 105 3.52 1.39 -5.80
N GLN A 106 4.18 2.05 -6.72
CA GLN A 106 4.57 1.47 -8.00
C GLN A 106 5.87 2.12 -8.46
N VAL A 107 6.85 1.30 -8.83
CA VAL A 107 8.17 1.73 -9.29
C VAL A 107 8.51 1.02 -10.60
N TYR A 108 9.10 1.74 -11.51
CA TYR A 108 9.60 1.19 -12.77
C TYR A 108 11.12 1.31 -12.86
#